data_e0649ac643533477dcfb7effe21806da
#
_entry.id   e0649ac643533477dcfb7effe21806da
#
_cell.length_a   1.000
_cell.length_b   1.000
_cell.length_c   1.000
_cell.angle_alpha   90.00
_cell.angle_beta   90.00
_cell.angle_gamma   90.00
#
_symmetry.space_group_name_H-M   'P 1'
#
loop_
_entity.id
_entity.type
_entity.pdbx_description
1 polymer ?
#
loop_
_entity_poly.entity_id
_entity_poly.type
_entity_poly.pdbx_seq_one_letter_code
_entity_poly.pdbx_strand_id
1 'polypeptide(L)'
;LSEATQDAKKDAEGQRAGAKQTQDVGVTPKSEDFSRWYLDVIRECELADYGPARGTMVIRPYGYALWEGIQSWMDARFKETGVENAYFPQLIPYSFITKEASHVEGFAPELAVVTQGGGKELEEPLVVRPTSETIVNHMFSQWIQSYRDLPMLLNQWANVHRWETRTRPFIRTLEFLWQE
;
A
#
# COMPACT_ATOMS: atom_id res chain seq x y z
N LEU A 1 -18.43 24.88 5.14
CA LEU A 1 -18.84 23.75 4.23
C LEU A 1 -18.92 24.14 2.75
N SER A 2 -18.55 25.37 2.29
CA SER A 2 -18.85 25.80 0.92
C SER A 2 -17.65 25.81 -0.05
N GLU A 3 -16.43 26.08 0.39
CA GLU A 3 -15.29 26.18 -0.52
C GLU A 3 -14.57 24.86 -0.77
N ALA A 4 -14.32 24.09 0.26
CA ALA A 4 -13.67 22.77 0.11
C ALA A 4 -14.49 21.77 -0.73
N THR A 5 -15.83 21.93 -0.75
CA THR A 5 -16.74 21.08 -1.55
C THR A 5 -16.78 21.51 -3.01
N GLN A 6 -16.49 22.78 -3.33
CA GLN A 6 -16.45 23.29 -4.70
C GLN A 6 -15.13 22.95 -5.40
N ASP A 7 -14.01 22.99 -4.67
CA ASP A 7 -12.72 22.60 -5.22
C ASP A 7 -12.66 21.09 -5.50
N ALA A 8 -13.21 20.26 -4.60
CA ALA A 8 -13.32 18.81 -4.83
C ALA A 8 -14.20 18.46 -6.05
N LYS A 9 -15.23 19.29 -6.36
CA LYS A 9 -16.05 19.10 -7.57
C LYS A 9 -15.33 19.50 -8.85
N LYS A 10 -14.57 20.59 -8.84
CA LYS A 10 -13.78 21.03 -10.01
C LYS A 10 -12.67 20.01 -10.35
N ASP A 11 -12.02 19.46 -9.34
CA ASP A 11 -11.01 18.42 -9.55
C ASP A 11 -11.61 17.10 -10.07
N ALA A 12 -12.82 16.76 -9.66
CA ALA A 12 -13.55 15.60 -10.16
C ALA A 12 -14.05 15.77 -11.61
N GLU A 13 -14.43 16.98 -12.01
CA GLU A 13 -14.82 17.27 -13.40
C GLU A 13 -13.60 17.33 -14.33
N GLY A 14 -12.46 17.84 -13.87
CA GLY A 14 -11.21 17.84 -14.63
C GLY A 14 -10.67 16.43 -14.91
N GLN A 15 -10.91 15.48 -13.99
CA GLN A 15 -10.52 14.09 -14.19
C GLN A 15 -11.48 13.30 -15.10
N ARG A 16 -12.77 13.66 -15.13
CA ARG A 16 -13.73 13.05 -16.07
C ARG A 16 -13.55 13.52 -17.52
N ALA A 17 -13.03 14.72 -17.73
CA ALA A 17 -12.72 15.23 -19.07
C ALA A 17 -11.52 14.53 -19.73
N GLY A 18 -10.63 13.88 -18.95
CA GLY A 18 -9.49 13.09 -19.46
C GLY A 18 -9.85 11.67 -19.93
N ALA A 19 -11.06 11.20 -19.64
CA ALA A 19 -11.52 9.86 -20.00
C ALA A 19 -12.32 9.83 -21.30
N LYS A 20 -12.02 10.66 -22.29
CA LYS A 20 -12.46 10.41 -23.66
C LYS A 20 -11.62 9.24 -24.18
N GLN A 21 -12.25 8.06 -24.19
CA GLN A 21 -11.83 6.90 -24.95
C GLN A 21 -11.54 7.31 -26.38
N THR A 22 -10.29 7.53 -26.72
CA THR A 22 -9.81 7.42 -28.09
C THR A 22 -9.72 5.91 -28.33
N GLN A 23 -10.75 5.37 -29.00
CA GLN A 23 -10.72 4.06 -29.62
C GLN A 23 -9.49 4.00 -30.52
N ASP A 24 -8.83 2.83 -30.47
CA ASP A 24 -7.81 2.37 -31.41
C ASP A 24 -6.43 3.06 -31.29
N VAL A 25 -5.82 2.90 -30.12
CA VAL A 25 -4.37 3.11 -30.02
C VAL A 25 -3.79 1.83 -29.45
N GLY A 26 -3.17 1.01 -30.28
CA GLY A 26 -2.32 -0.10 -29.84
C GLY A 26 -1.24 0.39 -28.86
N VAL A 27 -0.44 -0.53 -28.34
CA VAL A 27 0.64 -0.20 -27.41
C VAL A 27 1.64 0.76 -28.07
N THR A 28 1.85 1.94 -27.48
CA THR A 28 2.87 2.90 -27.91
C THR A 28 4.24 2.22 -27.96
N PRO A 29 5.04 2.37 -29.05
CA PRO A 29 6.38 1.80 -29.10
C PRO A 29 7.24 2.30 -27.91
N LYS A 30 7.92 1.36 -27.23
CA LYS A 30 8.80 1.66 -26.10
C LYS A 30 9.89 2.68 -26.43
N SER A 31 10.35 2.69 -27.68
CA SER A 31 11.38 3.61 -28.20
C SER A 31 10.87 5.05 -28.40
N GLU A 32 9.57 5.24 -28.55
CA GLU A 32 8.96 6.55 -28.75
C GLU A 32 8.62 7.20 -27.41
N ASP A 33 7.92 6.50 -26.53
CA ASP A 33 7.56 6.98 -25.19
C ASP A 33 7.49 5.79 -24.22
N PHE A 34 8.54 5.64 -23.42
CA PHE A 34 8.62 4.59 -22.40
C PHE A 34 7.49 4.69 -21.36
N SER A 35 7.16 5.90 -20.94
CA SER A 35 6.14 6.11 -19.90
C SER A 35 4.75 5.74 -20.40
N ARG A 36 4.45 6.09 -21.64
CA ARG A 36 3.19 5.76 -22.29
C ARG A 36 3.11 4.27 -22.62
N TRP A 37 4.17 3.71 -23.16
CA TRP A 37 4.28 2.26 -23.39
C TRP A 37 3.95 1.48 -22.12
N TYR A 38 4.51 1.88 -20.98
CA TYR A 38 4.29 1.21 -19.71
C TYR A 38 2.80 1.22 -19.29
N LEU A 39 2.14 2.36 -19.42
CA LEU A 39 0.72 2.49 -19.09
C LEU A 39 -0.18 1.74 -20.09
N ASP A 40 0.17 1.78 -21.37
CA ASP A 40 -0.56 1.05 -22.42
C ASP A 40 -0.46 -0.47 -22.20
N VAL A 41 0.70 -1.00 -21.87
CA VAL A 41 0.87 -2.42 -21.52
C VAL A 41 -0.01 -2.82 -20.33
N ILE A 42 -0.02 -2.04 -19.26
CA ILE A 42 -0.87 -2.32 -18.09
C ILE A 42 -2.35 -2.38 -18.51
N ARG A 43 -2.79 -1.42 -19.30
CA ARG A 43 -4.19 -1.34 -19.78
C ARG A 43 -4.54 -2.50 -20.72
N GLU A 44 -3.75 -2.72 -21.78
CA GLU A 44 -4.03 -3.72 -22.81
C GLU A 44 -3.93 -5.16 -22.28
N CYS A 45 -3.00 -5.41 -21.35
CA CYS A 45 -2.90 -6.69 -20.66
C CYS A 45 -3.87 -6.85 -19.50
N GLU A 46 -4.73 -5.87 -19.25
CA GLU A 46 -5.70 -5.89 -18.17
C GLU A 46 -5.10 -6.17 -16.78
N LEU A 47 -3.92 -5.60 -16.49
CA LEU A 47 -3.19 -5.89 -15.25
C LEU A 47 -3.74 -5.08 -14.06
N ALA A 48 -4.12 -3.82 -14.31
CA ALA A 48 -4.66 -2.94 -13.28
C ALA A 48 -5.55 -1.84 -13.86
N ASP A 49 -6.43 -1.30 -13.00
CA ASP A 49 -7.23 -0.11 -13.25
C ASP A 49 -7.07 0.90 -12.10
N TYR A 50 -7.39 2.15 -12.36
CA TYR A 50 -7.45 3.15 -11.30
C TYR A 50 -8.66 2.90 -10.39
N GLY A 51 -8.45 2.99 -9.10
CA GLY A 51 -9.53 2.92 -8.11
C GLY A 51 -10.37 4.20 -8.08
N PRO A 52 -11.53 4.16 -7.39
CA PRO A 52 -12.44 5.31 -7.31
C PRO A 52 -11.89 6.47 -6.49
N ALA A 53 -11.01 6.21 -5.52
CA ALA A 53 -10.29 7.23 -4.78
C ALA A 53 -8.98 7.59 -5.49
N ARG A 54 -8.62 8.86 -5.45
CA ARG A 54 -7.37 9.33 -6.08
C ARG A 54 -6.16 8.59 -5.51
N GLY A 55 -5.32 8.09 -6.40
CA GLY A 55 -4.09 7.40 -6.03
C GLY A 55 -4.26 5.92 -5.67
N THR A 56 -5.49 5.42 -5.67
CA THR A 56 -5.76 4.00 -5.48
C THR A 56 -5.73 3.24 -6.80
N MET A 57 -5.44 1.94 -6.72
CA MET A 57 -5.34 1.04 -7.87
C MET A 57 -6.07 -0.25 -7.58
N VAL A 58 -6.79 -0.77 -8.58
CA VAL A 58 -7.33 -2.11 -8.57
C VAL A 58 -6.37 -3.02 -9.33
N ILE A 59 -5.82 -4.03 -8.69
CA ILE A 59 -5.05 -5.07 -9.36
C ILE A 59 -6.05 -6.08 -9.93
N ARG A 60 -6.07 -6.21 -11.26
CA ARG A 60 -6.99 -7.12 -11.95
C ARG A 60 -6.47 -8.57 -11.90
N PRO A 61 -7.28 -9.57 -12.24
CA PRO A 61 -6.89 -10.98 -12.09
C PRO A 61 -5.55 -11.35 -12.72
N TYR A 62 -5.23 -10.86 -13.93
CA TYR A 62 -3.93 -11.14 -14.56
C TYR A 62 -2.75 -10.50 -13.80
N GLY A 63 -2.93 -9.26 -13.33
CA GLY A 63 -1.92 -8.60 -12.49
C GLY A 63 -1.76 -9.30 -11.14
N TYR A 64 -2.88 -9.73 -10.55
CA TYR A 64 -2.85 -10.43 -9.25
C TYR A 64 -2.21 -11.83 -9.37
N ALA A 65 -2.42 -12.52 -10.48
CA ALA A 65 -1.77 -13.81 -10.72
C ALA A 65 -0.23 -13.72 -10.76
N LEU A 66 0.32 -12.59 -11.22
CA LEU A 66 1.78 -12.34 -11.13
C LEU A 66 2.23 -12.25 -9.66
N TRP A 67 1.45 -11.55 -8.83
CA TRP A 67 1.70 -11.47 -7.40
C TRP A 67 1.61 -12.83 -6.73
N GLU A 68 0.56 -13.60 -6.98
CA GLU A 68 0.38 -14.94 -6.42
C GLU A 68 1.53 -15.88 -6.78
N GLY A 69 2.03 -15.78 -8.02
CA GLY A 69 3.20 -16.54 -8.46
C GLY A 69 4.46 -16.21 -7.66
N ILE A 70 4.73 -14.91 -7.44
CA ILE A 70 5.87 -14.45 -6.63
C ILE A 70 5.68 -14.88 -5.19
N GLN A 71 4.51 -14.63 -4.60
CA GLN A 71 4.19 -14.96 -3.23
C GLN A 71 4.35 -16.45 -2.96
N SER A 72 3.75 -17.30 -3.79
CA SER A 72 3.80 -18.76 -3.61
C SER A 72 5.22 -19.30 -3.67
N TRP A 73 6.02 -18.80 -4.62
CA TRP A 73 7.41 -19.23 -4.76
C TRP A 73 8.27 -18.79 -3.57
N MET A 74 8.16 -17.53 -3.14
CA MET A 74 8.91 -17.01 -1.99
C MET A 74 8.46 -17.64 -0.67
N ASP A 75 7.15 -17.78 -0.46
CA ASP A 75 6.59 -18.36 0.77
C ASP A 75 7.12 -19.78 0.99
N ALA A 76 7.19 -20.59 -0.07
CA ALA A 76 7.78 -21.93 0.00
C ALA A 76 9.25 -21.87 0.44
N ARG A 77 10.04 -20.93 -0.10
CA ARG A 77 11.46 -20.75 0.27
C ARG A 77 11.63 -20.29 1.72
N PHE A 78 10.81 -19.37 2.19
CA PHE A 78 10.84 -18.93 3.58
C PHE A 78 10.55 -20.09 4.53
N LYS A 79 9.53 -20.90 4.25
CA LYS A 79 9.18 -22.07 5.06
C LYS A 79 10.28 -23.13 5.09
N GLU A 80 11.03 -23.33 4.01
CA GLU A 80 12.20 -24.22 3.98
C GLU A 80 13.29 -23.80 4.97
N THR A 81 13.36 -22.52 5.34
CA THR A 81 14.32 -21.99 6.32
C THR A 81 13.77 -21.94 7.75
N GLY A 82 12.57 -22.47 7.97
CA GLY A 82 11.92 -22.49 9.29
C GLY A 82 11.17 -21.21 9.64
N VAL A 83 10.94 -20.32 8.67
CA VAL A 83 10.11 -19.11 8.85
C VAL A 83 8.64 -19.48 8.88
N GLU A 84 7.89 -18.93 9.83
CA GLU A 84 6.45 -19.11 9.97
C GLU A 84 5.70 -17.83 9.58
N ASN A 85 4.53 -17.98 8.94
CA ASN A 85 3.70 -16.84 8.60
C ASN A 85 2.90 -16.36 9.81
N ALA A 86 2.93 -15.05 10.05
CA ALA A 86 2.10 -14.37 11.04
C ALA A 86 1.33 -13.23 10.38
N TYR A 87 0.41 -12.60 11.12
CA TYR A 87 -0.30 -11.41 10.67
C TYR A 87 -0.40 -10.40 11.82
N PHE A 88 0.04 -9.18 11.58
CA PHE A 88 -0.02 -8.07 12.52
C PHE A 88 -1.09 -7.07 12.11
N PRO A 89 -1.71 -6.36 13.07
CA PRO A 89 -2.79 -5.42 12.79
C PRO A 89 -2.41 -4.33 11.78
N GLN A 90 -3.34 -4.00 10.91
CA GLN A 90 -3.19 -2.90 9.96
C GLN A 90 -3.24 -1.53 10.65
N LEU A 91 -4.04 -1.40 11.71
CA LEU A 91 -4.17 -0.17 12.47
C LEU A 91 -3.23 -0.19 13.67
N ILE A 92 -2.36 0.80 13.75
CA ILE A 92 -1.33 0.93 14.77
C ILE A 92 -1.60 2.20 15.57
N PRO A 93 -1.49 2.20 16.92
CA PRO A 93 -1.59 3.41 17.70
C PRO A 93 -0.61 4.49 17.23
N TYR A 94 -1.08 5.73 17.09
CA TYR A 94 -0.22 6.84 16.63
C TYR A 94 1.00 7.03 17.53
N SER A 95 0.85 6.79 18.83
CA SER A 95 1.93 6.86 19.81
C SER A 95 3.10 5.90 19.53
N PHE A 96 2.85 4.77 18.85
CA PHE A 96 3.91 3.84 18.47
C PHE A 96 4.82 4.44 17.39
N ILE A 97 4.22 5.13 16.45
CA ILE A 97 4.96 5.80 15.36
C ILE A 97 5.76 6.99 15.90
N THR A 98 5.20 7.77 16.83
CA THR A 98 5.86 8.96 17.38
C THR A 98 7.02 8.63 18.34
N LYS A 99 6.96 7.49 19.03
CA LYS A 99 8.05 7.04 19.90
C LYS A 99 9.35 6.75 19.15
N GLU A 100 9.25 6.38 17.89
CA GLU A 100 10.39 6.14 17.01
C GLU A 100 10.66 7.31 16.06
N ALA A 101 10.40 8.55 16.51
CA ALA A 101 10.45 9.77 15.69
C ALA A 101 11.74 9.92 14.87
N SER A 102 12.87 9.38 15.33
CA SER A 102 14.13 9.36 14.57
C SER A 102 14.06 8.46 13.31
N HIS A 103 13.18 7.46 13.28
CA HIS A 103 12.95 6.59 12.14
C HIS A 103 11.75 7.05 11.29
N VAL A 104 10.89 7.90 11.85
CA VAL A 104 9.59 8.31 11.28
C VAL A 104 9.65 9.66 10.56
N GLU A 105 10.70 10.46 10.75
CA GLU A 105 10.79 11.78 10.07
C GLU A 105 10.57 11.69 8.54
N GLY A 106 10.97 10.59 7.92
CA GLY A 106 10.74 10.33 6.50
C GLY A 106 9.30 9.90 6.14
N PHE A 107 8.51 9.43 7.13
CA PHE A 107 7.16 8.91 6.90
C PHE A 107 6.04 9.83 7.41
N ALA A 108 6.35 10.81 8.27
CA ALA A 108 5.34 11.67 8.88
C ALA A 108 4.39 12.36 7.88
N PRO A 109 4.85 12.86 6.71
CA PRO A 109 3.98 13.43 5.68
C PRO A 109 3.17 12.38 4.88
N GLU A 110 3.50 11.11 5.01
CA GLU A 110 2.96 10.01 4.20
C GLU A 110 2.03 9.10 5.01
N LEU A 111 1.57 9.54 6.18
CA LEU A 111 0.68 8.76 7.04
C LEU A 111 -0.80 8.93 6.67
N ALA A 112 -1.52 7.82 6.62
CA ALA A 112 -2.97 7.80 6.67
C ALA A 112 -3.42 7.64 8.12
N VAL A 113 -4.09 8.64 8.68
CA VAL A 113 -4.48 8.69 10.08
C VAL A 113 -5.98 8.52 10.22
N VAL A 114 -6.40 7.60 11.09
CA VAL A 114 -7.81 7.37 11.44
C VAL A 114 -8.07 8.03 12.79
N THR A 115 -8.96 9.03 12.77
CA THR A 115 -9.35 9.80 13.97
C THR A 115 -10.73 9.44 14.50
N GLN A 116 -11.53 8.71 13.70
CA GLN A 116 -12.90 8.33 14.06
C GLN A 116 -13.13 6.84 13.80
N GLY A 117 -13.87 6.21 14.71
CA GLY A 117 -14.31 4.82 14.58
C GLY A 117 -15.68 4.62 15.22
N GLY A 118 -16.57 3.85 14.57
CA GLY A 118 -17.90 3.60 15.10
C GLY A 118 -18.77 4.86 15.28
N GLY A 119 -18.52 5.91 14.48
CA GLY A 119 -19.23 7.19 14.56
C GLY A 119 -18.77 8.12 15.71
N LYS A 120 -17.68 7.82 16.38
CA LYS A 120 -17.09 8.61 17.47
C LYS A 120 -15.63 8.93 17.20
N GLU A 121 -15.16 10.03 17.77
CA GLU A 121 -13.73 10.31 17.82
C GLU A 121 -13.01 9.26 18.68
N LEU A 122 -11.83 8.87 18.25
CA LEU A 122 -10.96 7.97 19.00
C LEU A 122 -10.21 8.76 20.07
N GLU A 123 -10.03 8.17 21.25
CA GLU A 123 -9.21 8.75 22.33
C GLU A 123 -7.74 8.91 21.86
N GLU A 124 -7.25 7.95 21.11
CA GLU A 124 -5.96 8.00 20.43
C GLU A 124 -6.17 7.74 18.94
N PRO A 125 -5.63 8.59 18.04
CA PRO A 125 -5.63 8.32 16.62
C PRO A 125 -4.89 7.02 16.28
N LEU A 126 -5.35 6.34 15.24
CA LEU A 126 -4.66 5.17 14.69
C LEU A 126 -4.03 5.52 13.35
N VAL A 127 -2.95 4.85 13.01
CA VAL A 127 -2.28 4.97 11.72
C VAL A 127 -2.54 3.70 10.92
N VAL A 128 -2.91 3.86 9.66
CA VAL A 128 -2.86 2.74 8.72
C VAL A 128 -1.39 2.46 8.43
N ARG A 129 -0.90 1.31 8.77
CA ARG A 129 0.54 0.98 8.77
C ARG A 129 1.26 1.37 7.48
N PRO A 130 2.28 2.23 7.54
CA PRO A 130 3.20 2.47 6.42
C PRO A 130 4.30 1.40 6.34
N THR A 131 4.47 0.68 7.43
CA THR A 131 5.40 -0.42 7.71
C THR A 131 5.00 -1.04 9.05
N SER A 132 5.44 -2.26 9.38
CA SER A 132 4.99 -2.97 10.60
C SER A 132 6.06 -3.13 11.67
N GLU A 133 7.29 -2.64 11.51
CA GLU A 133 8.39 -2.88 12.47
C GLU A 133 8.02 -2.49 13.90
N THR A 134 7.31 -1.36 14.08
CA THR A 134 6.91 -0.90 15.42
C THR A 134 6.02 -1.88 16.14
N ILE A 135 4.97 -2.39 15.45
CA ILE A 135 4.05 -3.37 16.06
C ILE A 135 4.71 -4.75 16.18
N VAL A 136 5.53 -5.16 15.21
CA VAL A 136 6.26 -6.43 15.27
C VAL A 136 7.21 -6.43 16.46
N ASN A 137 8.05 -5.39 16.61
CA ASN A 137 8.99 -5.29 17.73
C ASN A 137 8.29 -5.17 19.08
N HIS A 138 7.14 -4.47 19.14
CA HIS A 138 6.33 -4.43 20.34
C HIS A 138 5.86 -5.84 20.75
N MET A 139 5.37 -6.63 19.80
CA MET A 139 4.93 -8.00 20.10
C MET A 139 6.10 -8.91 20.43
N PHE A 140 7.23 -8.80 19.75
CA PHE A 140 8.44 -9.54 20.06
C PHE A 140 8.92 -9.27 21.49
N SER A 141 8.87 -8.01 21.96
CA SER A 141 9.22 -7.68 23.33
C SER A 141 8.33 -8.35 24.39
N GLN A 142 7.13 -8.76 24.01
CA GLN A 142 6.21 -9.50 24.88
C GLN A 142 6.37 -11.01 24.77
N TRP A 143 6.65 -11.52 23.57
CA TRP A 143 6.72 -12.96 23.31
C TRP A 143 8.08 -13.56 23.69
N ILE A 144 9.17 -12.81 23.49
CA ILE A 144 10.53 -13.27 23.79
C ILE A 144 10.83 -12.97 25.25
N GLN A 145 10.80 -13.98 26.10
CA GLN A 145 11.06 -13.89 27.54
C GLN A 145 12.46 -14.42 27.90
N SER A 146 13.03 -15.23 27.04
CA SER A 146 14.37 -15.82 27.25
C SER A 146 15.04 -16.16 25.91
N TYR A 147 16.35 -16.46 25.98
CA TYR A 147 17.09 -16.94 24.80
C TYR A 147 16.55 -18.26 24.24
N ARG A 148 15.74 -18.99 24.99
CA ARG A 148 15.12 -20.26 24.54
C ARG A 148 13.97 -20.04 23.57
N ASP A 149 13.45 -18.83 23.50
CA ASP A 149 12.40 -18.41 22.58
C ASP A 149 12.97 -18.02 21.20
N LEU A 150 14.31 -18.11 21.06
CA LEU A 150 15.04 -17.78 19.85
C LEU A 150 15.63 -19.03 19.18
N PRO A 151 15.78 -19.05 17.85
CA PRO A 151 15.36 -18.00 16.93
C PRO A 151 13.82 -17.94 16.76
N MET A 152 13.26 -16.72 16.70
CA MET A 152 11.89 -16.49 16.27
C MET A 152 11.95 -15.90 14.87
N LEU A 153 11.50 -16.67 13.87
CA LEU A 153 11.56 -16.30 12.46
C LEU A 153 10.14 -16.19 11.92
N LEU A 154 9.69 -14.98 11.70
CA LEU A 154 8.34 -14.70 11.22
C LEU A 154 8.38 -13.98 9.87
N ASN A 155 7.36 -14.21 9.08
CA ASN A 155 7.07 -13.54 7.83
C ASN A 155 5.63 -13.04 7.84
N GLN A 156 5.38 -11.88 7.26
CA GLN A 156 4.05 -11.38 7.02
C GLN A 156 3.87 -11.03 5.54
N TRP A 157 2.80 -11.56 4.95
CA TRP A 157 2.26 -11.08 3.68
C TRP A 157 1.17 -10.07 3.98
N ALA A 158 1.37 -8.84 3.57
CA ALA A 158 0.50 -7.74 3.99
C ALA A 158 0.38 -6.64 2.93
N ASN A 159 -0.53 -5.71 3.21
CA ASN A 159 -0.57 -4.42 2.54
C ASN A 159 -0.03 -3.33 3.46
N VAL A 160 0.48 -2.27 2.89
CA VAL A 160 0.88 -1.05 3.59
C VAL A 160 0.34 0.17 2.86
N HIS A 161 0.22 1.28 3.58
CA HIS A 161 -0.28 2.55 3.05
C HIS A 161 0.74 3.66 3.25
N ARG A 162 1.07 4.36 2.16
CA ARG A 162 1.88 5.57 2.17
C ARG A 162 1.17 6.66 1.37
N TRP A 163 0.93 7.80 1.99
CA TRP A 163 0.13 8.87 1.38
C TRP A 163 0.92 9.60 0.30
N GLU A 164 0.96 9.00 -0.88
CA GLU A 164 1.73 9.49 -2.02
C GLU A 164 0.99 10.59 -2.78
N THR A 165 1.66 11.68 -3.06
CA THR A 165 1.09 12.80 -3.84
C THR A 165 1.14 12.56 -5.35
N ARG A 166 2.10 11.74 -5.82
CA ARG A 166 2.27 11.38 -7.23
C ARG A 166 2.29 9.88 -7.37
N THR A 167 1.24 9.32 -7.94
CA THR A 167 1.07 7.87 -8.08
C THR A 167 1.25 7.42 -9.53
N ARG A 168 1.71 6.18 -9.71
CA ARG A 168 1.80 5.49 -10.99
C ARG A 168 1.53 3.98 -10.76
N PRO A 169 0.66 3.34 -11.54
CA PRO A 169 0.30 1.93 -11.35
C PRO A 169 1.53 1.03 -11.17
N PHE A 170 1.49 0.15 -10.18
CA PHE A 170 2.52 -0.77 -9.71
C PHE A 170 3.85 -0.15 -9.22
N ILE A 171 4.24 1.03 -9.69
CA ILE A 171 5.52 1.65 -9.31
C ILE A 171 5.39 2.44 -8.01
N ARG A 172 4.31 3.22 -7.89
CA ARG A 172 4.07 4.09 -6.75
C ARG A 172 2.58 4.30 -6.53
N THR A 173 2.02 3.65 -5.53
CA THR A 173 0.60 3.66 -5.19
C THR A 173 0.41 3.99 -3.71
N LEU A 174 -0.80 4.43 -3.33
CA LEU A 174 -1.12 4.70 -1.91
C LEU A 174 -1.08 3.42 -1.09
N GLU A 175 -1.55 2.33 -1.67
CA GLU A 175 -1.56 1.01 -1.07
C GLU A 175 -0.83 0.04 -1.99
N PHE A 176 -0.03 -0.82 -1.42
CA PHE A 176 0.64 -1.89 -2.15
C PHE A 176 0.81 -3.14 -1.29
N LEU A 177 0.91 -4.26 -1.95
CA LEU A 177 1.19 -5.55 -1.34
C LEU A 177 2.70 -5.71 -1.19
N TRP A 178 3.13 -6.28 -0.09
CA TRP A 178 4.53 -6.57 0.14
C TRP A 178 4.74 -7.77 1.07
N GLN A 179 5.99 -8.07 1.32
CA GLN A 179 6.48 -9.04 2.29
C GLN A 179 7.37 -8.32 3.31
N GLU A 180 7.22 -8.63 4.57
CA GLU A 180 8.07 -8.19 5.66
C GLU A 180 8.33 -9.33 6.67
#